data_b21492b41432e7277dc455159f91c0b7
#
_entry.id   b21492b41432e7277dc455159f91c0b7
#
_cell.length_a   1.000
_cell.length_b   1.000
_cell.length_c   1.000
_cell.angle_alpha   90.00
_cell.angle_beta   90.00
_cell.angle_gamma   90.00
#
_symmetry.space_group_name_H-M   'P 1'
#
loop_
_entity.id
_entity.type
_entity.pdbx_description
1 polymer ?
#
loop_
_entity_poly.entity_id
_entity_poly.type
_entity_poly.pdbx_seq_one_letter_code
_entity_poly.pdbx_strand_id
1 'polypeptide(L)'
;SIAENYITQGVAGIFGCNEGSTTGAGNAIKASGKDGIIGVGFDKSDAILGLIDDGYLLCTMAQNPDVMGYEGVKAAVAAVGGESLGGKVTDTGVSVLTAQGGTASAASEGSTAKASKEYRIALITMDSIDQHWVTLNEGAQKEAETLGVSVTFMSPNTKDDAQQIECVNNAVAGGYEAIIVAANGPDAISSALKEAQSSGVKIVYVDSPANVDAEATFSTDNKAAGKTAGEEMLKALEAAGVTSGSIGIINVNAATDSCVMREEGFRSAFEGKGFTLLETQYGEGDAAKSQSIAENYITQGVVG
;
A
#
# COMPACT_ATOMS: atom_id res chain seq x y z
N SER A 1 34.62 -24.44 3.88
CA SER A 1 35.02 -23.24 3.11
C SER A 1 34.05 -22.09 3.34
N ILE A 2 34.42 -20.85 2.99
CA ILE A 2 33.57 -19.68 3.11
C ILE A 2 32.24 -19.86 2.34
N ALA A 3 32.27 -20.62 1.23
CA ALA A 3 31.09 -20.96 0.44
C ALA A 3 30.12 -21.92 1.17
N GLU A 4 30.59 -22.82 2.00
CA GLU A 4 29.75 -23.75 2.77
C GLU A 4 28.97 -23.03 3.90
N ASN A 5 29.53 -21.94 4.45
CA ASN A 5 28.84 -21.12 5.45
C ASN A 5 27.67 -20.30 4.86
N TYR A 6 27.71 -19.97 3.56
CA TYR A 6 26.57 -19.25 2.91
C TYR A 6 25.42 -20.20 2.54
N ILE A 7 25.65 -21.48 2.38
CA ILE A 7 24.65 -22.48 1.98
C ILE A 7 23.76 -22.92 3.16
N THR A 8 24.20 -22.70 4.39
CA THR A 8 23.45 -23.10 5.61
C THR A 8 22.61 -21.98 6.25
N GLN A 9 22.67 -20.76 5.74
CA GLN A 9 21.89 -19.66 6.28
C GLN A 9 20.55 -19.55 5.52
N GLY A 10 19.49 -20.07 6.12
CA GLY A 10 18.11 -19.95 5.64
C GLY A 10 17.64 -18.52 5.50
N VAL A 11 16.43 -18.33 4.98
CA VAL A 11 15.78 -17.02 4.99
C VAL A 11 15.63 -16.53 6.42
N ALA A 12 16.27 -15.40 6.73
CA ALA A 12 16.22 -14.77 8.05
C ALA A 12 15.01 -13.83 8.20
N GLY A 13 14.48 -13.34 7.09
CA GLY A 13 13.31 -12.48 7.12
C GLY A 13 12.55 -12.43 5.79
N ILE A 14 11.28 -12.03 5.86
CA ILE A 14 10.41 -11.82 4.70
C ILE A 14 9.68 -10.49 4.85
N PHE A 15 9.68 -9.68 3.80
CA PHE A 15 9.00 -8.40 3.72
C PHE A 15 7.86 -8.47 2.70
N GLY A 16 6.65 -8.10 3.12
CA GLY A 16 5.47 -7.94 2.28
C GLY A 16 5.15 -6.47 2.02
N CYS A 17 5.03 -6.07 0.76
CA CYS A 17 4.86 -4.66 0.38
C CYS A 17 3.41 -4.15 0.47
N ASN A 18 2.40 -5.02 0.66
CA ASN A 18 0.98 -4.68 0.80
C ASN A 18 0.24 -5.74 1.63
N GLU A 19 -1.08 -5.57 1.85
CA GLU A 19 -1.91 -6.49 2.65
C GLU A 19 -1.79 -7.95 2.21
N GLY A 20 -1.98 -8.25 0.92
CA GLY A 20 -1.90 -9.62 0.40
C GLY A 20 -0.52 -10.24 0.55
N SER A 21 0.55 -9.48 0.26
CA SER A 21 1.93 -9.93 0.42
C SER A 21 2.28 -10.18 1.89
N THR A 22 1.82 -9.31 2.79
CA THR A 22 2.05 -9.42 4.24
C THR A 22 1.33 -10.62 4.83
N THR A 23 0.07 -10.80 4.47
CA THR A 23 -0.74 -11.96 4.90
C THR A 23 -0.13 -13.27 4.41
N GLY A 24 0.28 -13.32 3.13
CA GLY A 24 0.95 -14.48 2.54
C GLY A 24 2.27 -14.81 3.23
N ALA A 25 3.10 -13.81 3.50
CA ALA A 25 4.35 -13.99 4.23
C ALA A 25 4.14 -14.58 5.63
N GLY A 26 3.21 -14.02 6.41
CA GLY A 26 2.88 -14.50 7.74
C GLY A 26 2.31 -15.93 7.74
N ASN A 27 1.44 -16.24 6.80
CA ASN A 27 0.88 -17.60 6.64
C ASN A 27 1.97 -18.63 6.30
N ALA A 28 2.92 -18.28 5.42
CA ALA A 28 4.04 -19.16 5.08
C ALA A 28 4.97 -19.41 6.27
N ILE A 29 5.28 -18.36 7.05
CA ILE A 29 6.07 -18.49 8.28
C ILE A 29 5.35 -19.43 9.25
N LYS A 30 4.06 -19.24 9.48
CA LYS A 30 3.21 -20.12 10.31
C LYS A 30 3.23 -21.56 9.83
N ALA A 31 3.00 -21.78 8.55
CA ALA A 31 2.95 -23.11 7.93
C ALA A 31 4.30 -23.83 7.96
N SER A 32 5.41 -23.11 7.91
CA SER A 32 6.75 -23.67 7.90
C SER A 32 7.12 -24.38 9.20
N GLY A 33 6.53 -23.98 10.33
CA GLY A 33 6.89 -24.46 11.67
C GLY A 33 8.34 -24.12 12.07
N LYS A 34 9.00 -23.20 11.36
CA LYS A 34 10.39 -22.79 11.64
C LYS A 34 10.43 -21.57 12.54
N ASP A 35 11.31 -21.61 13.52
CA ASP A 35 11.60 -20.46 14.37
C ASP A 35 12.64 -19.53 13.73
N GLY A 36 12.65 -18.28 14.14
CA GLY A 36 13.70 -17.31 13.82
C GLY A 36 13.57 -16.61 12.47
N ILE A 37 12.46 -16.81 11.73
CA ILE A 37 12.15 -16.03 10.52
C ILE A 37 11.37 -14.78 10.93
N ILE A 38 11.90 -13.59 10.63
CA ILE A 38 11.24 -12.31 10.98
C ILE A 38 10.36 -11.87 9.81
N GLY A 39 9.04 -11.83 10.03
CA GLY A 39 8.08 -11.26 9.07
C GLY A 39 7.77 -9.81 9.42
N VAL A 40 7.83 -8.91 8.44
CA VAL A 40 7.32 -7.54 8.54
C VAL A 40 6.55 -7.18 7.28
N GLY A 41 5.63 -6.22 7.35
CA GLY A 41 4.83 -5.89 6.19
C GLY A 41 4.12 -4.55 6.24
N PHE A 42 3.13 -4.42 5.38
CA PHE A 42 2.29 -3.24 5.24
C PHE A 42 0.82 -3.60 5.42
N ASP A 43 0.05 -2.56 5.71
CA ASP A 43 -1.40 -2.51 5.86
C ASP A 43 -1.91 -3.13 7.15
N LYS A 44 -3.21 -3.02 7.36
CA LYS A 44 -3.90 -3.47 8.56
C LYS A 44 -5.17 -4.21 8.17
N SER A 45 -5.21 -5.51 8.51
CA SER A 45 -6.42 -6.31 8.45
C SER A 45 -6.48 -7.23 9.67
N ASP A 46 -7.64 -7.82 9.94
CA ASP A 46 -7.78 -8.78 11.03
C ASP A 46 -6.83 -9.97 10.86
N ALA A 47 -6.58 -10.40 9.62
CA ALA A 47 -5.63 -11.46 9.31
C ALA A 47 -4.18 -11.09 9.71
N ILE A 48 -3.74 -9.88 9.35
CA ILE A 48 -2.40 -9.39 9.70
C ILE A 48 -2.25 -9.23 11.21
N LEU A 49 -3.26 -8.63 11.88
CA LEU A 49 -3.23 -8.46 13.32
C LEU A 49 -3.19 -9.81 14.05
N GLY A 50 -3.99 -10.80 13.60
CA GLY A 50 -3.94 -12.15 14.14
C GLY A 50 -2.56 -12.81 13.97
N LEU A 51 -1.88 -12.61 12.84
CA LEU A 51 -0.53 -13.13 12.61
C LEU A 51 0.54 -12.43 13.49
N ILE A 52 0.34 -11.16 13.81
CA ILE A 52 1.19 -10.43 14.77
C ILE A 52 0.95 -10.94 16.19
N ASP A 53 -0.31 -11.08 16.60
CA ASP A 53 -0.66 -11.58 17.95
C ASP A 53 -0.20 -13.02 18.17
N ASP A 54 -0.26 -13.86 17.14
CA ASP A 54 0.26 -15.24 17.14
C ASP A 54 1.81 -15.32 17.06
N GLY A 55 2.50 -14.20 16.80
CA GLY A 55 3.97 -14.10 16.73
C GLY A 55 4.60 -14.51 15.40
N TYR A 56 3.82 -14.67 14.32
CA TYR A 56 4.32 -14.99 12.98
C TYR A 56 4.75 -13.75 12.18
N LEU A 57 4.27 -12.58 12.56
CA LEU A 57 4.75 -11.30 12.08
C LEU A 57 5.25 -10.47 13.27
N LEU A 58 6.37 -9.78 13.09
CA LEU A 58 6.90 -8.85 14.08
C LEU A 58 6.04 -7.59 14.19
N CYS A 59 5.76 -6.99 13.05
CA CYS A 59 5.01 -5.74 12.94
C CYS A 59 4.47 -5.54 11.52
N THR A 60 3.58 -4.56 11.41
CA THR A 60 3.13 -4.02 10.12
C THR A 60 3.13 -2.50 10.13
N MET A 61 3.39 -1.91 8.96
CA MET A 61 3.26 -0.47 8.68
C MET A 61 1.81 -0.18 8.31
N ALA A 62 0.99 0.21 9.29
CA ALA A 62 -0.41 0.54 9.08
C ALA A 62 -0.54 1.96 8.56
N GLN A 63 -1.04 2.11 7.35
CA GLN A 63 -1.36 3.37 6.72
C GLN A 63 -2.68 3.95 7.28
N ASN A 64 -3.04 5.17 6.87
CA ASN A 64 -4.29 5.84 7.23
C ASN A 64 -5.18 6.00 5.98
N PRO A 65 -5.73 4.92 5.40
CA PRO A 65 -6.54 4.97 4.18
C PRO A 65 -7.84 5.75 4.37
N ASP A 66 -8.44 5.72 5.55
CA ASP A 66 -9.61 6.54 5.90
C ASP A 66 -9.32 8.04 5.76
N VAL A 67 -8.14 8.49 6.18
CA VAL A 67 -7.68 9.88 6.01
C VAL A 67 -7.46 10.20 4.53
N MET A 68 -6.89 9.27 3.75
CA MET A 68 -6.72 9.44 2.30
C MET A 68 -8.08 9.64 1.61
N GLY A 69 -9.07 8.80 1.95
CA GLY A 69 -10.43 8.91 1.41
C GLY A 69 -11.10 10.23 1.81
N TYR A 70 -11.04 10.58 3.08
CA TYR A 70 -11.57 11.82 3.63
C TYR A 70 -10.97 13.07 2.95
N GLU A 71 -9.66 13.20 2.93
CA GLU A 71 -8.97 14.35 2.33
C GLU A 71 -9.13 14.36 0.80
N GLY A 72 -9.19 13.18 0.16
CA GLY A 72 -9.46 13.05 -1.27
C GLY A 72 -10.81 13.66 -1.68
N VAL A 73 -11.87 13.42 -0.91
CA VAL A 73 -13.19 14.00 -1.19
C VAL A 73 -13.19 15.52 -0.99
N LYS A 74 -12.56 16.02 0.07
CA LYS A 74 -12.40 17.47 0.31
C LYS A 74 -11.71 18.16 -0.87
N ALA A 75 -10.59 17.57 -1.31
CA ALA A 75 -9.83 18.11 -2.44
C ALA A 75 -10.63 18.06 -3.74
N ALA A 76 -11.35 16.97 -4.01
CA ALA A 76 -12.21 16.85 -5.19
C ALA A 76 -13.30 17.93 -5.20
N VAL A 77 -13.99 18.16 -4.07
CA VAL A 77 -15.01 19.21 -3.92
C VAL A 77 -14.43 20.61 -4.14
N ALA A 78 -13.28 20.90 -3.52
CA ALA A 78 -12.59 22.19 -3.69
C ALA A 78 -12.20 22.43 -5.16
N ALA A 79 -11.60 21.42 -5.82
CA ALA A 79 -11.19 21.50 -7.22
C ALA A 79 -12.37 21.70 -8.19
N VAL A 80 -13.49 20.97 -7.99
CA VAL A 80 -14.72 21.15 -8.79
C VAL A 80 -15.33 22.52 -8.51
N GLY A 81 -15.21 23.02 -7.28
CA GLY A 81 -15.63 24.38 -6.88
C GLY A 81 -14.76 25.50 -7.48
N GLY A 82 -13.67 25.15 -8.17
CA GLY A 82 -12.78 26.11 -8.86
C GLY A 82 -11.55 26.53 -8.03
N GLU A 83 -11.30 25.90 -6.89
CA GLU A 83 -10.08 26.12 -6.11
C GLU A 83 -8.88 25.40 -6.78
N SER A 84 -7.76 26.09 -6.92
CA SER A 84 -6.52 25.46 -7.38
C SER A 84 -5.74 24.91 -6.19
N LEU A 85 -5.50 23.61 -6.17
CA LEU A 85 -4.75 22.94 -5.11
C LEU A 85 -3.25 22.77 -5.44
N GLY A 86 -2.87 23.12 -6.68
CA GLY A 86 -1.48 23.22 -7.09
C GLY A 86 -0.69 21.89 -7.12
N GLY A 87 -1.37 20.75 -7.22
CA GLY A 87 -0.73 19.44 -7.27
C GLY A 87 -0.05 19.03 -5.95
N LYS A 88 -0.48 19.59 -4.81
CA LYS A 88 0.13 19.33 -3.51
C LYS A 88 0.10 17.85 -3.16
N VAL A 89 1.25 17.31 -2.76
CA VAL A 89 1.36 15.97 -2.15
C VAL A 89 1.32 16.13 -0.63
N THR A 90 0.46 15.36 0.02
CA THR A 90 0.29 15.37 1.49
C THR A 90 0.52 13.96 2.01
N ASP A 91 1.49 13.83 2.93
CA ASP A 91 1.70 12.60 3.68
C ASP A 91 0.56 12.40 4.69
N THR A 92 -0.14 11.29 4.61
CA THR A 92 -1.23 10.90 5.52
C THR A 92 -0.74 10.13 6.75
N GLY A 93 0.58 9.87 6.82
CA GLY A 93 1.23 9.20 7.93
C GLY A 93 1.11 7.68 7.92
N VAL A 94 1.88 7.06 8.79
CA VAL A 94 1.93 5.61 9.01
C VAL A 94 2.16 5.30 10.49
N SER A 95 1.62 4.19 10.96
CA SER A 95 1.83 3.69 12.33
C SER A 95 2.49 2.32 12.29
N VAL A 96 3.46 2.08 13.16
CA VAL A 96 4.03 0.74 13.38
C VAL A 96 3.14 -0.01 14.37
N LEU A 97 2.49 -1.08 13.94
CA LEU A 97 1.68 -1.95 14.79
C LEU A 97 2.44 -3.22 15.15
N THR A 98 2.50 -3.51 16.43
CA THR A 98 3.13 -4.71 17.02
C THR A 98 2.15 -5.39 17.97
N ALA A 99 2.45 -6.60 18.46
CA ALA A 99 1.66 -7.28 19.51
C ALA A 99 1.53 -6.47 20.80
N GLN A 100 2.43 -5.51 21.06
CA GLN A 100 2.40 -4.65 22.26
C GLN A 100 1.62 -3.35 22.05
N GLY A 101 1.01 -3.14 20.89
CA GLY A 101 0.34 -1.92 20.49
C GLY A 101 1.12 -1.11 19.46
N GLY A 102 0.56 -0.01 18.98
CA GLY A 102 1.14 0.82 17.91
C GLY A 102 1.49 2.23 18.36
N THR A 103 2.47 2.84 17.69
CA THR A 103 2.71 4.28 17.76
C THR A 103 1.90 4.96 16.66
N ALA A 104 0.88 5.73 17.01
CA ALA A 104 0.06 6.44 16.06
C ALA A 104 0.68 7.77 15.63
N SER A 105 0.67 8.05 14.32
CA SER A 105 0.85 9.40 13.80
C SER A 105 -0.52 10.06 13.69
N ALA A 106 -0.68 11.29 14.20
CA ALA A 106 -1.96 11.97 14.26
C ALA A 106 -2.33 12.57 12.90
N ALA A 107 -3.56 12.30 12.44
CA ALA A 107 -4.18 13.01 11.33
C ALA A 107 -4.69 14.38 11.78
N SER A 108 -4.60 15.39 10.91
CA SER A 108 -5.10 16.76 11.17
C SER A 108 -6.57 16.85 10.81
N GLU A 109 -7.41 17.18 11.78
CA GLU A 109 -8.82 17.54 11.53
C GLU A 109 -8.92 18.99 11.03
N GLY A 110 -9.40 19.19 9.81
CA GLY A 110 -9.69 20.48 9.24
C GLY A 110 -11.19 20.74 9.18
N SER A 111 -11.64 21.95 9.56
CA SER A 111 -13.04 22.37 9.44
C SER A 111 -13.39 22.61 7.97
N THR A 112 -14.50 22.04 7.51
CA THR A 112 -14.99 22.16 6.12
C THR A 112 -16.38 22.76 6.05
N ALA A 113 -16.60 23.66 5.09
CA ALA A 113 -17.92 24.20 4.77
C ALA A 113 -18.63 23.22 3.80
N LYS A 114 -19.94 23.06 3.98
CA LYS A 114 -20.77 22.23 3.09
C LYS A 114 -20.70 22.73 1.65
N ALA A 115 -20.65 21.80 0.68
CA ALA A 115 -20.61 22.13 -0.74
C ALA A 115 -21.83 22.96 -1.16
N SER A 116 -21.64 23.93 -2.06
CA SER A 116 -22.71 24.81 -2.57
C SER A 116 -23.64 24.11 -3.56
N LYS A 117 -23.23 22.96 -4.09
CA LYS A 117 -23.95 22.12 -5.06
C LYS A 117 -23.63 20.66 -4.78
N GLU A 118 -24.58 19.77 -5.07
CA GLU A 118 -24.31 18.34 -5.06
C GLU A 118 -23.42 17.97 -6.25
N TYR A 119 -22.17 17.54 -5.95
CA TYR A 119 -21.22 17.04 -6.94
C TYR A 119 -21.24 15.51 -6.97
N ARG A 120 -20.99 14.93 -8.15
CA ARG A 120 -20.84 13.49 -8.36
C ARG A 120 -19.36 13.17 -8.51
N ILE A 121 -18.83 12.40 -7.59
CA ILE A 121 -17.42 12.04 -7.53
C ILE A 121 -17.29 10.53 -7.67
N ALA A 122 -16.42 10.06 -8.56
CA ALA A 122 -16.06 8.64 -8.66
C ALA A 122 -14.83 8.38 -7.78
N LEU A 123 -14.88 7.31 -6.98
CA LEU A 123 -13.73 6.77 -6.26
C LEU A 123 -13.31 5.46 -6.91
N ILE A 124 -12.09 5.42 -7.45
CA ILE A 124 -11.55 4.29 -8.23
C ILE A 124 -10.25 3.82 -7.58
N THR A 125 -10.29 2.64 -6.95
CA THR A 125 -9.13 2.00 -6.32
C THR A 125 -8.59 0.86 -7.19
N MET A 126 -7.52 0.19 -6.76
CA MET A 126 -6.91 -0.90 -7.53
C MET A 126 -7.79 -2.15 -7.59
N ASP A 127 -8.53 -2.42 -6.50
CA ASP A 127 -9.59 -3.43 -6.42
C ASP A 127 -10.64 -3.00 -5.39
N SER A 128 -11.67 -3.82 -5.19
CA SER A 128 -12.80 -3.53 -4.30
C SER A 128 -12.86 -4.43 -3.06
N ILE A 129 -11.89 -5.32 -2.86
CA ILE A 129 -11.96 -6.38 -1.84
C ILE A 129 -10.88 -6.27 -0.76
N ASP A 130 -9.74 -5.67 -1.08
CA ASP A 130 -8.64 -5.43 -0.14
C ASP A 130 -9.12 -4.48 0.99
N GLN A 131 -8.89 -4.81 2.25
CA GLN A 131 -9.41 -4.05 3.41
C GLN A 131 -8.91 -2.60 3.42
N HIS A 132 -7.73 -2.36 2.88
CA HIS A 132 -7.20 -1.01 2.67
C HIS A 132 -8.18 -0.13 1.87
N TRP A 133 -8.70 -0.65 0.74
CA TRP A 133 -9.63 0.09 -0.11
C TRP A 133 -11.03 0.23 0.50
N VAL A 134 -11.47 -0.77 1.25
CA VAL A 134 -12.73 -0.71 2.01
C VAL A 134 -12.67 0.44 3.02
N THR A 135 -11.59 0.51 3.81
CA THR A 135 -11.38 1.58 4.81
C THR A 135 -11.23 2.95 4.16
N LEU A 136 -10.55 3.04 3.01
CA LEU A 136 -10.43 4.29 2.25
C LEU A 136 -11.80 4.77 1.78
N ASN A 137 -12.64 3.87 1.25
CA ASN A 137 -14.00 4.20 0.85
C ASN A 137 -14.87 4.64 2.04
N GLU A 138 -14.75 4.00 3.22
CA GLU A 138 -15.47 4.43 4.42
C GLU A 138 -15.14 5.88 4.81
N GLY A 139 -13.87 6.26 4.77
CA GLY A 139 -13.43 7.64 4.98
C GLY A 139 -14.02 8.61 3.96
N ALA A 140 -14.01 8.22 2.68
CA ALA A 140 -14.60 9.00 1.60
C ALA A 140 -16.12 9.19 1.73
N GLN A 141 -16.86 8.12 2.07
CA GLN A 141 -18.32 8.20 2.26
C GLN A 141 -18.69 9.11 3.43
N LYS A 142 -17.97 8.99 4.55
CA LYS A 142 -18.19 9.85 5.73
C LYS A 142 -18.01 11.33 5.40
N GLU A 143 -17.00 11.69 4.63
CA GLU A 143 -16.79 13.08 4.24
C GLU A 143 -17.79 13.53 3.16
N ALA A 144 -18.19 12.65 2.26
CA ALA A 144 -19.24 12.92 1.29
C ALA A 144 -20.56 13.31 1.96
N GLU A 145 -20.97 12.60 3.01
CA GLU A 145 -22.13 12.93 3.83
C GLU A 145 -21.99 14.31 4.48
N THR A 146 -20.82 14.61 5.04
CA THR A 146 -20.52 15.89 5.69
C THR A 146 -20.65 17.06 4.72
N LEU A 147 -20.09 16.91 3.51
CA LEU A 147 -20.08 17.95 2.48
C LEU A 147 -21.38 18.01 1.65
N GLY A 148 -22.24 17.00 1.73
CA GLY A 148 -23.48 16.89 0.96
C GLY A 148 -23.22 16.62 -0.53
N VAL A 149 -22.26 15.78 -0.85
CA VAL A 149 -21.89 15.34 -2.21
C VAL A 149 -22.11 13.84 -2.37
N SER A 150 -22.09 13.35 -3.62
CA SER A 150 -22.25 11.92 -3.91
C SER A 150 -20.91 11.31 -4.32
N VAL A 151 -20.44 10.30 -3.59
CA VAL A 151 -19.25 9.50 -3.95
C VAL A 151 -19.71 8.10 -4.36
N THR A 152 -19.34 7.67 -5.56
CA THR A 152 -19.59 6.32 -6.06
C THR A 152 -18.29 5.54 -6.11
N PHE A 153 -18.24 4.40 -5.40
CA PHE A 153 -17.11 3.46 -5.44
C PHE A 153 -17.21 2.61 -6.70
N MET A 154 -16.27 2.78 -7.64
CA MET A 154 -16.28 2.20 -9.00
C MET A 154 -14.98 1.45 -9.25
N SER A 155 -14.65 0.49 -8.42
CA SER A 155 -13.37 -0.21 -8.51
C SER A 155 -13.50 -1.58 -9.16
N PRO A 156 -12.45 -2.08 -9.83
CA PRO A 156 -12.43 -3.44 -10.36
C PRO A 156 -12.48 -4.48 -9.23
N ASN A 157 -12.80 -5.72 -9.58
CA ASN A 157 -12.80 -6.83 -8.62
C ASN A 157 -11.39 -7.41 -8.39
N THR A 158 -10.45 -7.11 -9.27
CA THR A 158 -9.05 -7.55 -9.21
C THR A 158 -8.13 -6.43 -9.66
N LYS A 159 -6.87 -6.46 -9.22
CA LYS A 159 -5.84 -5.51 -9.66
C LYS A 159 -5.50 -5.73 -11.13
N ASP A 160 -6.26 -5.06 -12.01
CA ASP A 160 -6.17 -5.16 -13.47
C ASP A 160 -6.26 -3.78 -14.11
N ASP A 161 -5.24 -3.39 -14.86
CA ASP A 161 -5.14 -2.06 -15.48
C ASP A 161 -6.27 -1.80 -16.49
N ALA A 162 -6.66 -2.80 -17.28
CA ALA A 162 -7.70 -2.62 -18.29
C ALA A 162 -9.07 -2.38 -17.64
N GLN A 163 -9.39 -3.12 -16.57
CA GLN A 163 -10.62 -2.91 -15.81
C GLN A 163 -10.61 -1.54 -15.09
N GLN A 164 -9.47 -1.10 -14.57
CA GLN A 164 -9.36 0.21 -13.95
C GLN A 164 -9.55 1.34 -14.97
N ILE A 165 -8.99 1.21 -16.16
CA ILE A 165 -9.22 2.13 -17.29
C ILE A 165 -10.71 2.17 -17.67
N GLU A 166 -11.38 1.03 -17.69
CA GLU A 166 -12.83 0.97 -17.94
C GLU A 166 -13.62 1.73 -16.87
N CYS A 167 -13.24 1.63 -15.60
CA CYS A 167 -13.85 2.41 -14.50
C CYS A 167 -13.69 3.92 -14.75
N VAL A 168 -12.52 4.39 -15.18
CA VAL A 168 -12.27 5.80 -15.51
C VAL A 168 -13.18 6.24 -16.67
N ASN A 169 -13.23 5.46 -17.74
CA ASN A 169 -14.05 5.77 -18.91
C ASN A 169 -15.54 5.81 -18.56
N ASN A 170 -16.00 4.89 -17.71
CA ASN A 170 -17.38 4.85 -17.22
C ASN A 170 -17.71 6.06 -16.34
N ALA A 171 -16.75 6.53 -15.53
CA ALA A 171 -16.93 7.76 -14.75
C ALA A 171 -17.07 8.98 -15.66
N VAL A 172 -16.25 9.13 -16.69
CA VAL A 172 -16.34 10.22 -17.67
C VAL A 172 -17.69 10.16 -18.41
N ALA A 173 -18.05 8.99 -18.94
CA ALA A 173 -19.33 8.80 -19.66
C ALA A 173 -20.55 9.02 -18.74
N GLY A 174 -20.44 8.69 -17.45
CA GLY A 174 -21.45 8.89 -16.42
C GLY A 174 -21.60 10.34 -15.98
N GLY A 175 -20.74 11.27 -16.44
CA GLY A 175 -20.81 12.70 -16.12
C GLY A 175 -20.38 13.01 -14.68
N TYR A 176 -19.41 12.27 -14.15
CA TYR A 176 -18.78 12.60 -12.86
C TYR A 176 -17.89 13.83 -13.02
N GLU A 177 -17.91 14.72 -12.05
CA GLU A 177 -17.20 15.99 -12.09
C GLU A 177 -15.76 15.86 -11.56
N ALA A 178 -15.51 14.83 -10.73
CA ALA A 178 -14.16 14.47 -10.27
C ALA A 178 -13.99 12.96 -10.17
N ILE A 179 -12.73 12.54 -10.29
CA ILE A 179 -12.27 11.17 -10.07
C ILE A 179 -11.19 11.22 -8.98
N ILE A 180 -11.42 10.50 -7.89
CA ILE A 180 -10.41 10.19 -6.88
C ILE A 180 -9.87 8.81 -7.26
N VAL A 181 -8.56 8.68 -7.48
CA VAL A 181 -8.00 7.42 -8.01
C VAL A 181 -6.71 7.02 -7.33
N ALA A 182 -6.59 5.70 -7.05
CA ALA A 182 -5.35 5.03 -6.70
C ALA A 182 -4.90 4.18 -7.90
N ALA A 183 -3.83 4.57 -8.60
CA ALA A 183 -3.41 3.93 -9.83
C ALA A 183 -2.73 2.57 -9.58
N ASN A 184 -3.21 1.50 -10.22
CA ASN A 184 -2.54 0.20 -10.21
C ASN A 184 -1.27 0.22 -11.09
N GLY A 185 -1.40 0.70 -12.33
CA GLY A 185 -0.29 0.94 -13.24
C GLY A 185 -0.22 2.42 -13.64
N PRO A 186 0.77 3.20 -13.12
CA PRO A 186 0.81 4.65 -13.33
C PRO A 186 0.88 5.06 -14.80
N ASP A 187 1.59 4.32 -15.65
CA ASP A 187 1.65 4.56 -17.09
C ASP A 187 0.37 4.10 -17.81
N ALA A 188 -0.16 2.94 -17.43
CA ALA A 188 -1.29 2.30 -18.11
C ALA A 188 -2.54 3.19 -18.09
N ILE A 189 -2.86 3.78 -16.93
CA ILE A 189 -4.07 4.60 -16.74
C ILE A 189 -3.92 6.04 -17.26
N SER A 190 -2.68 6.49 -17.53
CA SER A 190 -2.37 7.90 -17.82
C SER A 190 -3.14 8.47 -19.02
N SER A 191 -3.34 7.70 -20.09
CA SER A 191 -4.10 8.18 -21.25
C SER A 191 -5.55 8.44 -20.91
N ALA A 192 -6.20 7.52 -20.19
CA ALA A 192 -7.61 7.67 -19.78
C ALA A 192 -7.80 8.87 -18.84
N LEU A 193 -6.85 9.11 -17.92
CA LEU A 193 -6.89 10.27 -17.03
C LEU A 193 -6.72 11.60 -17.80
N LYS A 194 -5.85 11.66 -18.81
CA LYS A 194 -5.69 12.84 -19.67
C LYS A 194 -6.98 13.12 -20.47
N GLU A 195 -7.65 12.10 -20.97
CA GLU A 195 -8.93 12.23 -21.65
C GLU A 195 -10.03 12.72 -20.69
N ALA A 196 -10.06 12.21 -19.44
CA ALA A 196 -10.96 12.69 -18.40
C ALA A 196 -10.73 14.17 -18.11
N GLN A 197 -9.48 14.61 -17.91
CA GLN A 197 -9.14 16.02 -17.71
C GLN A 197 -9.54 16.89 -18.90
N SER A 198 -9.32 16.41 -20.13
CA SER A 198 -9.72 17.12 -21.35
C SER A 198 -11.24 17.30 -21.45
N SER A 199 -11.99 16.41 -20.78
CA SER A 199 -13.45 16.49 -20.64
C SER A 199 -13.91 17.36 -19.47
N GLY A 200 -12.96 17.97 -18.73
CA GLY A 200 -13.24 18.86 -17.60
C GLY A 200 -13.34 18.15 -16.23
N VAL A 201 -13.06 16.83 -16.17
CA VAL A 201 -13.09 16.07 -14.94
C VAL A 201 -11.85 16.38 -14.10
N LYS A 202 -12.03 16.64 -12.81
CA LYS A 202 -10.95 16.89 -11.86
C LYS A 202 -10.36 15.58 -11.36
N ILE A 203 -9.01 15.48 -11.28
CA ILE A 203 -8.31 14.29 -10.81
C ILE A 203 -7.65 14.58 -9.47
N VAL A 204 -7.88 13.69 -8.50
CA VAL A 204 -7.22 13.66 -7.19
C VAL A 204 -6.63 12.27 -6.99
N TYR A 205 -5.39 12.19 -6.58
CA TYR A 205 -4.77 10.91 -6.22
C TYR A 205 -4.89 10.61 -4.73
N VAL A 206 -5.10 9.34 -4.45
CA VAL A 206 -5.01 8.73 -3.12
C VAL A 206 -4.09 7.51 -3.21
N ASP A 207 -3.31 7.24 -2.18
CA ASP A 207 -2.36 6.13 -2.07
C ASP A 207 -1.26 6.16 -3.17
N SER A 208 -1.61 5.82 -4.41
CA SER A 208 -0.67 5.66 -5.53
C SER A 208 -1.04 6.56 -6.71
N PRO A 209 -0.17 7.53 -7.08
CA PRO A 209 -0.42 8.41 -8.22
C PRO A 209 -0.18 7.71 -9.56
N ALA A 210 -0.69 8.32 -10.64
CA ALA A 210 -0.29 8.02 -12.02
C ALA A 210 0.65 9.11 -12.56
N ASN A 211 1.16 8.92 -13.77
CA ASN A 211 2.08 9.85 -14.45
C ASN A 211 1.33 10.99 -15.19
N VAL A 212 0.35 11.58 -14.52
CA VAL A 212 -0.46 12.71 -14.99
C VAL A 212 -0.62 13.69 -13.86
N ASP A 213 -0.50 14.99 -14.12
CA ASP A 213 -0.74 16.01 -13.11
C ASP A 213 -2.16 15.89 -12.53
N ALA A 214 -2.30 16.09 -11.22
CA ALA A 214 -3.58 16.09 -10.53
C ALA A 214 -3.74 17.32 -9.66
N GLU A 215 -4.94 17.56 -9.15
CA GLU A 215 -5.24 18.70 -8.27
C GLU A 215 -4.50 18.55 -6.92
N ALA A 216 -4.46 17.31 -6.37
CA ALA A 216 -3.74 16.98 -5.14
C ALA A 216 -3.45 15.47 -5.07
N THR A 217 -2.55 15.08 -4.16
CA THR A 217 -2.23 13.68 -3.84
C THR A 217 -2.20 13.50 -2.32
N PHE A 218 -2.87 12.49 -1.82
CA PHE A 218 -2.88 12.07 -0.41
C PHE A 218 -2.34 10.65 -0.33
N SER A 219 -1.14 10.49 0.20
CA SER A 219 -0.39 9.23 0.19
C SER A 219 0.43 9.11 1.47
N THR A 220 0.87 7.91 1.80
CA THR A 220 1.92 7.68 2.78
C THR A 220 3.28 8.09 2.19
N ASP A 221 4.22 8.60 2.98
CA ASP A 221 5.63 8.60 2.60
C ASP A 221 6.14 7.15 2.54
N ASN A 222 5.87 6.52 1.40
CA ASN A 222 6.09 5.09 1.19
C ASN A 222 7.56 4.68 1.32
N LYS A 223 8.48 5.56 0.92
CA LYS A 223 9.92 5.30 1.04
C LYS A 223 10.37 5.35 2.50
N ALA A 224 9.94 6.34 3.25
CA ALA A 224 10.23 6.43 4.68
C ALA A 224 9.60 5.27 5.46
N ALA A 225 8.34 4.91 5.14
CA ALA A 225 7.65 3.79 5.76
C ALA A 225 8.33 2.44 5.46
N GLY A 226 8.75 2.22 4.21
CA GLY A 226 9.52 1.03 3.83
C GLY A 226 10.87 0.94 4.56
N LYS A 227 11.56 2.06 4.70
CA LYS A 227 12.79 2.12 5.48
C LYS A 227 12.55 1.76 6.95
N THR A 228 11.49 2.30 7.55
CA THR A 228 11.09 1.95 8.93
C THR A 228 10.82 0.45 9.09
N ALA A 229 10.12 -0.17 8.14
CA ALA A 229 9.91 -1.64 8.15
C ALA A 229 11.24 -2.41 8.13
N GLY A 230 12.20 -1.98 7.31
CA GLY A 230 13.53 -2.57 7.24
C GLY A 230 14.33 -2.38 8.53
N GLU A 231 14.26 -1.20 9.13
CA GLU A 231 14.93 -0.90 10.41
C GLU A 231 14.36 -1.74 11.56
N GLU A 232 13.03 -1.94 11.64
CA GLU A 232 12.42 -2.81 12.65
C GLU A 232 12.82 -4.29 12.46
N MET A 233 12.85 -4.79 11.22
CA MET A 233 13.36 -6.14 10.94
C MET A 233 14.83 -6.27 11.35
N LEU A 234 15.68 -5.33 10.95
CA LEU A 234 17.11 -5.34 11.25
C LEU A 234 17.36 -5.34 12.76
N LYS A 235 16.65 -4.49 13.49
CA LYS A 235 16.71 -4.41 14.96
C LYS A 235 16.34 -5.75 15.63
N ALA A 236 15.31 -6.42 15.12
CA ALA A 236 14.90 -7.73 15.64
C ALA A 236 15.94 -8.82 15.34
N LEU A 237 16.53 -8.83 14.13
CA LEU A 237 17.60 -9.74 13.74
C LEU A 237 18.86 -9.53 14.59
N GLU A 238 19.27 -8.27 14.80
CA GLU A 238 20.39 -7.93 15.69
C GLU A 238 20.15 -8.37 17.15
N ALA A 239 18.93 -8.17 17.65
CA ALA A 239 18.57 -8.62 19.01
C ALA A 239 18.57 -10.15 19.15
N ALA A 240 18.27 -10.87 18.07
CA ALA A 240 18.39 -12.33 17.99
C ALA A 240 19.82 -12.83 17.74
N GLY A 241 20.82 -11.94 17.59
CA GLY A 241 22.21 -12.28 17.30
C GLY A 241 22.42 -12.72 15.83
N VAL A 242 21.46 -12.48 14.95
CA VAL A 242 21.56 -12.81 13.51
C VAL A 242 22.20 -11.63 12.79
N THR A 243 23.38 -11.83 12.24
CA THR A 243 24.18 -10.78 11.58
C THR A 243 24.29 -10.94 10.08
N SER A 244 23.78 -12.05 9.53
CA SER A 244 23.79 -12.37 8.10
C SER A 244 22.67 -13.33 7.76
N GLY A 245 22.32 -13.43 6.48
CA GLY A 245 21.27 -14.30 5.97
C GLY A 245 20.60 -13.72 4.74
N SER A 246 19.59 -14.39 4.24
CA SER A 246 18.78 -13.93 3.11
C SER A 246 17.48 -13.30 3.59
N ILE A 247 17.05 -12.26 2.91
CA ILE A 247 15.76 -11.58 3.15
C ILE A 247 14.92 -11.69 1.87
N GLY A 248 13.75 -12.29 1.96
CA GLY A 248 12.78 -12.37 0.87
C GLY A 248 11.94 -11.10 0.79
N ILE A 249 11.61 -10.67 -0.43
CA ILE A 249 10.77 -9.50 -0.70
C ILE A 249 9.62 -9.91 -1.61
N ILE A 250 8.39 -9.66 -1.18
CA ILE A 250 7.18 -9.94 -1.95
C ILE A 250 6.47 -8.62 -2.23
N ASN A 251 6.38 -8.27 -3.51
CA ASN A 251 5.75 -7.06 -3.97
C ASN A 251 4.48 -7.37 -4.78
N VAL A 252 3.66 -6.37 -5.07
CA VAL A 252 2.45 -6.49 -5.90
C VAL A 252 2.82 -6.74 -7.35
N ASN A 253 3.49 -5.76 -7.94
CA ASN A 253 4.03 -5.77 -9.30
C ASN A 253 5.21 -4.78 -9.40
N ALA A 254 5.82 -4.68 -10.57
CA ALA A 254 6.98 -3.82 -10.79
C ALA A 254 6.63 -2.34 -11.08
N ALA A 255 5.34 -1.97 -11.07
CA ALA A 255 4.88 -0.68 -11.56
C ALA A 255 4.14 0.17 -10.51
N THR A 256 3.42 -0.45 -9.57
CA THR A 256 2.65 0.28 -8.55
C THR A 256 3.56 1.14 -7.68
N ASP A 257 3.43 2.46 -7.80
CA ASP A 257 4.35 3.45 -7.24
C ASP A 257 4.57 3.28 -5.74
N SER A 258 3.50 3.19 -4.95
CA SER A 258 3.57 3.02 -3.50
C SER A 258 4.41 1.79 -3.10
N CYS A 259 4.19 0.66 -3.76
CA CYS A 259 4.88 -0.59 -3.46
C CYS A 259 6.34 -0.59 -3.92
N VAL A 260 6.66 0.05 -5.04
CA VAL A 260 8.04 0.25 -5.51
C VAL A 260 8.81 1.11 -4.50
N MET A 261 8.22 2.20 -4.03
CA MET A 261 8.84 3.09 -3.04
C MET A 261 9.04 2.40 -1.67
N ARG A 262 8.09 1.56 -1.23
CA ARG A 262 8.22 0.74 0.00
C ARG A 262 9.41 -0.20 -0.08
N GLU A 263 9.56 -0.89 -1.22
CA GLU A 263 10.70 -1.77 -1.47
C GLU A 263 12.04 -1.01 -1.50
N GLU A 264 12.11 0.13 -2.18
CA GLU A 264 13.31 0.96 -2.18
C GLU A 264 13.71 1.40 -0.77
N GLY A 265 12.75 1.86 0.01
CA GLY A 265 12.95 2.23 1.41
C GLY A 265 13.47 1.06 2.24
N PHE A 266 12.80 -0.10 2.14
CA PHE A 266 13.19 -1.31 2.85
C PHE A 266 14.62 -1.75 2.50
N ARG A 267 14.96 -1.81 1.22
CA ARG A 267 16.30 -2.16 0.75
C ARG A 267 17.37 -1.22 1.31
N SER A 268 17.06 0.09 1.40
CA SER A 268 18.00 1.08 1.92
C SER A 268 18.40 0.86 3.39
N ALA A 269 17.53 0.26 4.20
CA ALA A 269 17.85 -0.06 5.60
C ALA A 269 18.93 -1.15 5.73
N PHE A 270 19.08 -2.00 4.73
CA PHE A 270 20.04 -3.09 4.72
C PHE A 270 21.35 -2.77 3.99
N GLU A 271 21.51 -1.55 3.46
CA GLU A 271 22.76 -1.14 2.80
C GLU A 271 23.95 -1.25 3.74
N GLY A 272 25.00 -1.94 3.28
CA GLY A 272 26.21 -2.18 4.09
C GLY A 272 26.05 -3.14 5.26
N LYS A 273 24.91 -3.82 5.38
CA LYS A 273 24.65 -4.88 6.38
C LYS A 273 25.02 -6.26 5.81
N GLY A 274 25.17 -7.24 6.70
CA GLY A 274 25.58 -8.61 6.33
C GLY A 274 24.50 -9.47 5.67
N PHE A 275 23.40 -8.86 5.20
CA PHE A 275 22.25 -9.59 4.65
C PHE A 275 22.20 -9.52 3.13
N THR A 276 21.70 -10.58 2.49
CA THR A 276 21.43 -10.65 1.05
C THR A 276 19.94 -10.46 0.82
N LEU A 277 19.55 -9.33 0.20
CA LEU A 277 18.18 -9.10 -0.22
C LEU A 277 17.94 -9.86 -1.54
N LEU A 278 17.05 -10.85 -1.49
CA LEU A 278 16.72 -11.69 -2.64
C LEU A 278 16.04 -10.90 -3.74
N GLU A 279 16.00 -11.49 -4.95
CA GLU A 279 15.22 -10.95 -6.06
C GLU A 279 13.73 -10.87 -5.68
N THR A 280 13.14 -9.73 -5.97
CA THR A 280 11.72 -9.48 -5.68
C THR A 280 10.83 -10.44 -6.44
N GLN A 281 9.87 -11.02 -5.75
CA GLN A 281 8.83 -11.83 -6.36
C GLN A 281 7.48 -11.09 -6.30
N TYR A 282 6.64 -11.30 -7.30
CA TYR A 282 5.40 -10.55 -7.45
C TYR A 282 4.18 -11.42 -7.17
N GLY A 283 3.48 -11.09 -6.09
CA GLY A 283 2.28 -11.79 -5.63
C GLY A 283 0.96 -11.22 -6.17
N GLU A 284 1.01 -10.13 -6.94
CA GLU A 284 -0.16 -9.46 -7.53
C GLU A 284 -1.21 -9.01 -6.49
N GLY A 285 -0.78 -8.85 -5.24
CA GLY A 285 -1.66 -8.55 -4.12
C GLY A 285 -2.50 -9.73 -3.63
N ASP A 286 -2.35 -10.92 -4.23
CA ASP A 286 -3.02 -12.14 -3.82
C ASP A 286 -2.27 -12.82 -2.66
N ALA A 287 -2.98 -13.09 -1.56
CA ALA A 287 -2.38 -13.66 -0.36
C ALA A 287 -1.91 -15.12 -0.57
N ALA A 288 -2.65 -15.93 -1.34
CA ALA A 288 -2.28 -17.33 -1.58
C ALA A 288 -1.05 -17.44 -2.50
N LYS A 289 -0.98 -16.61 -3.54
CA LYS A 289 0.19 -16.52 -4.40
C LYS A 289 1.40 -16.03 -3.61
N SER A 290 1.23 -15.01 -2.78
CA SER A 290 2.28 -14.48 -1.91
C SER A 290 2.75 -15.50 -0.86
N GLN A 291 1.84 -16.30 -0.32
CA GLN A 291 2.19 -17.42 0.57
C GLN A 291 3.08 -18.43 -0.16
N SER A 292 2.73 -18.85 -1.37
CA SER A 292 3.53 -19.79 -2.16
C SER A 292 4.93 -19.23 -2.46
N ILE A 293 5.05 -17.93 -2.72
CA ILE A 293 6.34 -17.26 -2.90
C ILE A 293 7.15 -17.31 -1.60
N ALA A 294 6.53 -16.98 -0.46
CA ALA A 294 7.21 -17.02 0.84
C ALA A 294 7.66 -18.43 1.23
N GLU A 295 6.84 -19.45 0.98
CA GLU A 295 7.21 -20.87 1.17
C GLU A 295 8.43 -21.25 0.33
N ASN A 296 8.51 -20.78 -0.92
CA ASN A 296 9.68 -20.97 -1.77
C ASN A 296 10.93 -20.32 -1.18
N TYR A 297 10.85 -19.08 -0.70
CA TYR A 297 11.97 -18.42 -0.01
C TYR A 297 12.44 -19.23 1.21
N ILE A 298 11.48 -19.68 2.04
CA ILE A 298 11.78 -20.47 3.25
C ILE A 298 12.43 -21.82 2.90
N THR A 299 12.02 -22.42 1.78
CA THR A 299 12.53 -23.72 1.33
C THR A 299 13.91 -23.59 0.67
N GLN A 300 14.13 -22.57 -0.15
CA GLN A 300 15.42 -22.31 -0.80
C GLN A 300 16.55 -21.99 0.19
N GLY A 301 16.21 -21.45 1.36
CA GLY A 301 17.14 -21.26 2.46
C GLY A 301 17.54 -22.54 3.20
N VAL A 302 16.95 -23.69 2.84
CA VAL A 302 17.22 -25.01 3.45
C VAL A 302 17.78 -25.95 2.38
N VAL A 303 18.93 -25.61 1.83
CA VAL A 303 19.73 -26.64 1.15
C VAL A 303 20.59 -27.30 2.21
N GLY A 304 20.14 -28.50 2.60
CA GLY A 304 20.84 -29.38 3.54
C GLY A 304 22.23 -29.81 3.06
#